data_7afa08294d30c06c0f5bc5abad30b086
#
_entry.id   7afa08294d30c06c0f5bc5abad30b086
#
_cell.length_a   1.000
_cell.length_b   1.000
_cell.length_c   1.000
_cell.angle_alpha   90.00
_cell.angle_beta   90.00
_cell.angle_gamma   90.00
#
_symmetry.space_group_name_H-M   'P 1'
#
loop_
_entity.id
_entity.type
_entity.pdbx_description
1 polymer ?
#
loop_
_entity_poly.entity_id
_entity_poly.type
_entity_poly.pdbx_seq_one_letter_code
_entity_poly.pdbx_strand_id
1 'polypeptide(L)'
;MVKAQESLKMSRAAERQEAVRQDKDQSWLQEQLRIGMGGGRFPADSWLRQDALAELYGVSRFVVRGALERLSEAGAIEHVPHRGYRVRRWSHQERLELTEARLVVELAMAPLMMARRTEALMAPVRQACAQFEHAAVEGDGEAMFLNNHAFHRALAVLAGNRPLADQVNWLREQGMRGAGPGWPKAGGVERSIREHYAMVEALDTGDILGLQGTVQRHLTAWQERVTD
;
A
#
# COMPACT_ATOMS: atom_id res chain seq x y z
N MET A 1 35.89 -39.37 -8.24
CA MET A 1 35.77 -38.16 -7.39
C MET A 1 35.07 -36.98 -8.11
N VAL A 2 35.38 -36.67 -9.38
CA VAL A 2 34.81 -35.52 -10.12
C VAL A 2 33.26 -35.60 -10.27
N LYS A 3 32.70 -36.75 -10.66
CA LYS A 3 31.24 -36.94 -10.81
C LYS A 3 30.44 -36.75 -9.51
N ALA A 4 31.01 -37.08 -8.35
CA ALA A 4 30.33 -36.88 -7.07
C ALA A 4 30.29 -35.39 -6.66
N GLN A 5 31.35 -34.64 -7.00
CA GLN A 5 31.37 -33.19 -6.77
C GLN A 5 30.42 -32.42 -7.69
N GLU A 6 30.25 -32.84 -8.94
CA GLU A 6 29.26 -32.24 -9.87
C GLU A 6 27.83 -32.51 -9.42
N SER A 7 27.52 -33.74 -9.00
CA SER A 7 26.21 -34.11 -8.47
C SER A 7 25.86 -33.30 -7.22
N LEU A 8 26.81 -33.08 -6.31
CA LEU A 8 26.60 -32.27 -5.11
C LEU A 8 26.39 -30.79 -5.42
N LYS A 9 27.08 -30.25 -6.43
CA LYS A 9 26.89 -28.86 -6.90
C LYS A 9 25.52 -28.68 -7.55
N MET A 10 25.06 -29.62 -8.35
CA MET A 10 23.76 -29.61 -8.98
C MET A 10 22.62 -29.71 -7.95
N SER A 11 22.75 -30.57 -6.93
CA SER A 11 21.79 -30.66 -5.82
C SER A 11 21.68 -29.36 -5.04
N ARG A 12 22.81 -28.75 -4.66
CA ARG A 12 22.83 -27.46 -3.96
C ARG A 12 22.30 -26.29 -4.81
N ALA A 13 22.48 -26.32 -6.13
CA ALA A 13 21.93 -25.34 -7.03
C ALA A 13 20.41 -25.49 -7.16
N ALA A 14 19.91 -26.73 -7.24
CA ALA A 14 18.47 -27.02 -7.25
C ALA A 14 17.81 -26.64 -5.92
N GLU A 15 18.42 -26.95 -4.78
CA GLU A 15 17.92 -26.55 -3.45
C GLU A 15 17.89 -25.03 -3.28
N ARG A 16 18.90 -24.30 -3.80
CA ARG A 16 18.90 -22.83 -3.82
C ARG A 16 17.81 -22.26 -4.74
N GLN A 17 17.61 -22.84 -5.91
CA GLN A 17 16.53 -22.41 -6.83
C GLN A 17 15.15 -22.67 -6.22
N GLU A 18 14.95 -23.81 -5.56
CA GLU A 18 13.71 -24.15 -4.86
C GLU A 18 13.44 -23.19 -3.69
N ALA A 19 14.46 -22.88 -2.88
CA ALA A 19 14.36 -21.91 -1.78
C ALA A 19 14.04 -20.49 -2.28
N VAL A 20 14.67 -20.05 -3.37
CA VAL A 20 14.38 -18.75 -4.02
C VAL A 20 12.96 -18.72 -4.60
N ARG A 21 12.48 -19.83 -5.17
CA ARG A 21 11.12 -19.94 -5.67
C ARG A 21 10.08 -19.89 -4.55
N GLN A 22 10.33 -20.63 -3.45
CA GLN A 22 9.45 -20.61 -2.27
C GLN A 22 9.38 -19.22 -1.61
N ASP A 23 10.52 -18.51 -1.53
CA ASP A 23 10.54 -17.15 -1.00
C ASP A 23 9.81 -16.17 -1.93
N LYS A 24 9.96 -16.33 -3.25
CA LYS A 24 9.21 -15.55 -4.25
C LYS A 24 7.72 -15.81 -4.16
N ASP A 25 7.31 -17.06 -3.98
CA ASP A 25 5.89 -17.42 -3.84
C ASP A 25 5.28 -16.85 -2.55
N GLN A 26 6.00 -16.90 -1.42
CA GLN A 26 5.56 -16.28 -0.16
C GLN A 26 5.49 -14.75 -0.27
N SER A 27 6.46 -14.11 -0.90
CA SER A 27 6.48 -12.66 -1.11
C SER A 27 5.38 -12.21 -2.04
N TRP A 28 5.11 -12.97 -3.10
CA TRP A 28 3.99 -12.72 -4.00
C TRP A 28 2.66 -12.82 -3.25
N LEU A 29 2.44 -13.87 -2.45
CA LEU A 29 1.21 -14.04 -1.69
C LEU A 29 1.04 -12.95 -0.62
N GLN A 30 2.13 -12.55 0.04
CA GLN A 30 2.12 -11.44 0.98
C GLN A 30 1.59 -10.16 0.31
N GLU A 31 2.06 -9.87 -0.91
CA GLU A 31 1.61 -8.70 -1.66
C GLU A 31 0.14 -8.83 -2.09
N GLN A 32 -0.29 -10.01 -2.58
CA GLN A 32 -1.69 -10.25 -2.91
C GLN A 32 -2.63 -10.05 -1.70
N LEU A 33 -2.23 -10.51 -0.52
CA LEU A 33 -2.99 -10.31 0.71
C LEU A 33 -3.04 -8.83 1.11
N ARG A 34 -1.95 -8.07 0.93
CA ARG A 34 -1.93 -6.62 1.16
C ARG A 34 -2.88 -5.88 0.22
N ILE A 35 -2.86 -6.23 -1.06
CA ILE A 35 -3.79 -5.67 -2.06
C ILE A 35 -5.23 -6.01 -1.68
N GLY A 36 -5.51 -7.26 -1.34
CA GLY A 36 -6.85 -7.68 -0.94
C GLY A 36 -7.36 -7.00 0.36
N MET A 37 -6.47 -6.76 1.33
CA MET A 37 -6.81 -5.97 2.52
C MET A 37 -7.08 -4.50 2.17
N GLY A 38 -6.23 -3.89 1.36
CA GLY A 38 -6.36 -2.51 0.92
C GLY A 38 -7.58 -2.28 0.02
N GLY A 39 -7.88 -3.21 -0.88
CA GLY A 39 -9.04 -3.20 -1.77
C GLY A 39 -10.37 -3.61 -1.11
N GLY A 40 -10.34 -4.03 0.17
CA GLY A 40 -11.54 -4.37 0.93
C GLY A 40 -12.00 -5.82 0.84
N ARG A 41 -11.30 -6.70 0.12
CA ARG A 41 -11.59 -8.13 0.07
C ARG A 41 -11.45 -8.79 1.46
N PHE A 42 -10.48 -8.34 2.24
CA PHE A 42 -10.25 -8.77 3.61
C PHE A 42 -10.42 -7.58 4.57
N PRO A 43 -11.65 -7.31 5.05
CA PRO A 43 -11.90 -6.17 5.95
C PRO A 43 -11.25 -6.36 7.32
N ALA A 44 -11.15 -5.27 8.12
CA ALA A 44 -10.67 -5.34 9.49
C ALA A 44 -11.43 -6.38 10.30
N ASP A 45 -10.72 -7.07 11.18
CA ASP A 45 -11.21 -8.17 12.04
C ASP A 45 -11.59 -9.46 11.31
N SER A 46 -11.47 -9.52 9.97
CA SER A 46 -11.72 -10.76 9.24
C SER A 46 -10.64 -11.80 9.51
N TRP A 47 -11.03 -13.06 9.58
CA TRP A 47 -10.13 -14.18 9.79
C TRP A 47 -9.52 -14.65 8.47
N LEU A 48 -8.21 -14.77 8.45
CA LEU A 48 -7.43 -15.27 7.31
C LEU A 48 -7.20 -16.77 7.48
N ARG A 49 -8.13 -17.57 6.94
CA ARG A 49 -8.10 -19.04 7.06
C ARG A 49 -7.12 -19.62 6.05
N GLN A 50 -6.13 -20.39 6.54
CA GLN A 50 -5.03 -20.90 5.70
C GLN A 50 -5.53 -21.77 4.55
N ASP A 51 -6.53 -22.63 4.79
CA ASP A 51 -7.08 -23.51 3.77
C ASP A 51 -7.82 -22.74 2.68
N ALA A 52 -8.64 -21.77 3.07
CA ALA A 52 -9.36 -20.93 2.13
C ALA A 52 -8.41 -20.07 1.29
N LEU A 53 -7.32 -19.57 1.89
CA LEU A 53 -6.29 -18.81 1.16
C LEU A 53 -5.49 -19.70 0.22
N ALA A 54 -5.15 -20.93 0.64
CA ALA A 54 -4.45 -21.89 -0.22
C ALA A 54 -5.27 -22.23 -1.46
N GLU A 55 -6.58 -22.45 -1.29
CA GLU A 55 -7.53 -22.69 -2.37
C GLU A 55 -7.69 -21.45 -3.26
N LEU A 56 -7.95 -20.28 -2.66
CA LEU A 56 -8.19 -19.02 -3.38
C LEU A 56 -7.03 -18.63 -4.31
N TYR A 57 -5.79 -18.81 -3.81
CA TYR A 57 -4.58 -18.38 -4.55
C TYR A 57 -3.86 -19.51 -5.26
N GLY A 58 -4.32 -20.76 -5.12
CA GLY A 58 -3.72 -21.92 -5.77
C GLY A 58 -2.31 -22.23 -5.29
N VAL A 59 -2.02 -21.99 -4.00
CA VAL A 59 -0.69 -22.19 -3.37
C VAL A 59 -0.74 -23.22 -2.25
N SER A 60 0.43 -23.72 -1.83
CA SER A 60 0.50 -24.65 -0.71
C SER A 60 0.22 -23.98 0.64
N ARG A 61 -0.24 -24.74 1.64
CA ARG A 61 -0.37 -24.25 3.03
C ARG A 61 0.95 -23.75 3.60
N PHE A 62 2.07 -24.28 3.16
CA PHE A 62 3.41 -23.81 3.58
C PHE A 62 3.65 -22.36 3.11
N VAL A 63 3.34 -22.06 1.86
CA VAL A 63 3.42 -20.69 1.30
C VAL A 63 2.49 -19.75 2.05
N VAL A 64 1.23 -20.17 2.29
CA VAL A 64 0.26 -19.35 3.06
C VAL A 64 0.78 -19.05 4.45
N ARG A 65 1.28 -20.06 5.17
CA ARG A 65 1.79 -19.86 6.54
C ARG A 65 2.93 -18.86 6.55
N GLY A 66 3.93 -19.01 5.68
CA GLY A 66 5.07 -18.08 5.61
C GLY A 66 4.65 -16.65 5.26
N ALA A 67 3.70 -16.47 4.33
CA ALA A 67 3.15 -15.14 4.01
C ALA A 67 2.43 -14.51 5.21
N LEU A 68 1.61 -15.29 5.94
CA LEU A 68 0.89 -14.82 7.13
C LEU A 68 1.86 -14.49 8.28
N GLU A 69 2.90 -15.30 8.51
CA GLU A 69 3.94 -15.02 9.50
C GLU A 69 4.62 -13.67 9.21
N ARG A 70 5.06 -13.42 7.97
CA ARG A 70 5.66 -12.14 7.55
C ARG A 70 4.70 -10.95 7.70
N LEU A 71 3.43 -11.11 7.36
CA LEU A 71 2.42 -10.06 7.55
C LEU A 71 2.18 -9.77 9.04
N SER A 72 2.23 -10.80 9.88
CA SER A 72 2.10 -10.65 11.33
C SER A 72 3.30 -9.94 11.95
N GLU A 73 4.52 -10.32 11.56
CA GLU A 73 5.77 -9.63 11.96
C GLU A 73 5.77 -8.16 11.52
N ALA A 74 5.24 -7.89 10.32
CA ALA A 74 5.04 -6.54 9.83
C ALA A 74 3.89 -5.78 10.53
N GLY A 75 3.12 -6.41 11.41
CA GLY A 75 1.99 -5.80 12.12
C GLY A 75 0.76 -5.51 11.26
N ALA A 76 0.67 -6.12 10.06
CA ALA A 76 -0.49 -5.98 9.17
C ALA A 76 -1.67 -6.83 9.63
N ILE A 77 -1.39 -7.96 10.25
CA ILE A 77 -2.36 -8.90 10.81
C ILE A 77 -1.94 -9.31 12.21
N GLU A 78 -2.87 -9.86 12.97
CA GLU A 78 -2.65 -10.35 14.33
C GLU A 78 -2.66 -11.87 14.35
N HIS A 79 -1.65 -12.48 14.98
CA HIS A 79 -1.72 -13.89 15.33
C HIS A 79 -2.46 -14.05 16.66
N VAL A 80 -3.60 -14.75 16.63
CA VAL A 80 -4.39 -15.07 17.83
C VAL A 80 -4.14 -16.53 18.19
N PRO A 81 -3.55 -16.84 19.37
CA PRO A 81 -3.24 -18.20 19.78
C PRO A 81 -4.46 -19.13 19.66
N HIS A 82 -4.28 -20.32 19.11
CA HIS A 82 -5.30 -21.34 18.87
C HIS A 82 -6.44 -20.95 17.90
N ARG A 83 -6.45 -19.72 17.35
CA ARG A 83 -7.48 -19.21 16.45
C ARG A 83 -6.98 -18.87 15.05
N GLY A 84 -5.66 -18.63 14.89
CA GLY A 84 -5.01 -18.29 13.62
C GLY A 84 -4.77 -16.81 13.44
N TYR A 85 -4.91 -16.32 12.22
CA TYR A 85 -4.57 -14.93 11.86
C TYR A 85 -5.83 -14.11 11.57
N ARG A 86 -5.80 -12.84 11.99
CA ARG A 86 -6.89 -11.88 11.81
C ARG A 86 -6.34 -10.57 11.26
N VAL A 87 -7.07 -9.93 10.34
CA VAL A 87 -6.71 -8.60 9.83
C VAL A 87 -6.79 -7.59 10.98
N ARG A 88 -5.68 -6.86 11.19
CA ARG A 88 -5.59 -5.90 12.29
C ARG A 88 -6.55 -4.72 12.07
N ARG A 89 -7.20 -4.31 13.16
CA ARG A 89 -7.92 -3.03 13.22
C ARG A 89 -7.02 -1.98 13.85
N TRP A 90 -6.83 -0.86 13.18
CA TRP A 90 -6.15 0.30 13.77
C TRP A 90 -7.06 0.99 14.78
N SER A 91 -6.53 1.33 15.93
CA SER A 91 -7.20 2.21 16.88
C SER A 91 -7.29 3.64 16.32
N HIS A 92 -8.21 4.43 16.89
CA HIS A 92 -8.33 5.85 16.53
C HIS A 92 -7.02 6.60 16.81
N GLN A 93 -6.38 6.34 17.95
CA GLN A 93 -5.13 6.96 18.38
C GLN A 93 -3.97 6.65 17.42
N GLU A 94 -3.78 5.38 17.05
CA GLU A 94 -2.72 5.00 16.09
C GLU A 94 -2.91 5.68 14.72
N ARG A 95 -4.15 5.83 14.29
CA ARG A 95 -4.46 6.54 13.03
C ARG A 95 -4.17 8.04 13.15
N LEU A 96 -4.46 8.66 14.28
CA LEU A 96 -4.12 10.06 14.55
C LEU A 96 -2.62 10.28 14.49
N GLU A 97 -1.85 9.52 15.26
CA GLU A 97 -0.39 9.63 15.34
C GLU A 97 0.26 9.43 13.95
N LEU A 98 -0.22 8.46 13.18
CA LEU A 98 0.27 8.24 11.82
C LEU A 98 -0.09 9.40 10.88
N THR A 99 -1.30 9.95 11.01
CA THR A 99 -1.73 11.11 10.21
C THR A 99 -0.89 12.34 10.52
N GLU A 100 -0.61 12.61 11.80
CA GLU A 100 0.27 13.70 12.24
C GLU A 100 1.68 13.55 11.65
N ALA A 101 2.27 12.36 11.76
CA ALA A 101 3.60 12.10 11.18
C ALA A 101 3.61 12.33 9.66
N ARG A 102 2.58 11.88 8.95
CA ARG A 102 2.44 12.09 7.50
C ARG A 102 2.26 13.56 7.14
N LEU A 103 1.45 14.30 7.88
CA LEU A 103 1.26 15.74 7.66
C LEU A 103 2.58 16.49 7.70
N VAL A 104 3.41 16.23 8.73
CA VAL A 104 4.72 16.88 8.86
C VAL A 104 5.59 16.65 7.62
N VAL A 105 5.68 15.41 7.15
CA VAL A 105 6.58 15.07 6.03
C VAL A 105 5.96 15.47 4.69
N GLU A 106 4.69 15.15 4.44
CA GLU A 106 4.04 15.40 3.15
C GLU A 106 3.87 16.90 2.85
N LEU A 107 3.54 17.73 3.87
CA LEU A 107 3.46 19.19 3.69
C LEU A 107 4.84 19.84 3.46
N ALA A 108 5.89 19.34 4.12
CA ALA A 108 7.25 19.82 3.91
C ALA A 108 7.79 19.47 2.50
N MET A 109 7.22 18.45 1.83
CA MET A 109 7.63 18.10 0.47
C MET A 109 7.05 19.02 -0.60
N ALA A 110 5.94 19.72 -0.36
CA ALA A 110 5.26 20.55 -1.36
C ALA A 110 6.17 21.60 -2.02
N PRO A 111 6.99 22.39 -1.30
CA PRO A 111 7.93 23.32 -1.93
C PRO A 111 8.97 22.62 -2.82
N LEU A 112 9.43 21.43 -2.43
CA LEU A 112 10.39 20.65 -3.22
C LEU A 112 9.76 20.14 -4.52
N MET A 113 8.52 19.67 -4.46
CA MET A 113 7.76 19.24 -5.64
C MET A 113 7.60 20.41 -6.62
N MET A 114 7.21 21.59 -6.12
CA MET A 114 7.07 22.80 -6.93
C MET A 114 8.36 23.20 -7.63
N ALA A 115 9.48 23.17 -6.91
CA ALA A 115 10.78 23.58 -7.46
C ALA A 115 11.35 22.58 -8.48
N ARG A 116 10.96 21.31 -8.41
CA ARG A 116 11.60 20.23 -9.18
C ARG A 116 10.68 19.58 -10.20
N ARG A 117 9.41 20.03 -10.28
CA ARG A 117 8.46 19.47 -11.24
C ARG A 117 8.92 19.68 -12.69
N THR A 118 8.84 18.61 -13.45
CA THR A 118 9.04 18.60 -14.90
C THR A 118 7.91 17.81 -15.54
N GLU A 119 7.65 18.02 -16.82
CA GLU A 119 6.61 17.25 -17.51
C GLU A 119 6.85 15.73 -17.42
N ALA A 120 8.09 15.29 -17.51
CA ALA A 120 8.47 13.89 -17.38
C ALA A 120 8.11 13.30 -15.99
N LEU A 121 8.19 14.09 -14.92
CA LEU A 121 7.82 13.68 -13.57
C LEU A 121 6.32 13.85 -13.29
N MET A 122 5.65 14.78 -13.95
CA MET A 122 4.22 15.01 -13.84
C MET A 122 3.38 13.96 -14.58
N ALA A 123 3.87 13.45 -15.70
CA ALA A 123 3.14 12.47 -16.50
C ALA A 123 2.71 11.22 -15.72
N PRO A 124 3.58 10.55 -14.92
CA PRO A 124 3.17 9.42 -14.06
C PRO A 124 2.13 9.81 -13.00
N VAL A 125 2.19 11.04 -12.46
CA VAL A 125 1.20 11.54 -11.47
C VAL A 125 -0.18 11.63 -12.11
N ARG A 126 -0.28 12.29 -13.28
CA ARG A 126 -1.55 12.42 -14.04
C ARG A 126 -2.08 11.06 -14.47
N GLN A 127 -1.21 10.17 -14.94
CA GLN A 127 -1.60 8.82 -15.35
C GLN A 127 -2.21 8.05 -14.19
N ALA A 128 -1.56 8.03 -13.03
CA ALA A 128 -2.07 7.30 -11.86
C ALA A 128 -3.38 7.90 -11.33
N CYS A 129 -3.55 9.23 -11.42
CA CYS A 129 -4.80 9.92 -11.09
C CYS A 129 -5.96 9.42 -11.98
N ALA A 130 -5.78 9.41 -13.30
CA ALA A 130 -6.79 8.93 -14.25
C ALA A 130 -7.08 7.42 -14.10
N GLN A 131 -6.06 6.61 -13.83
CA GLN A 131 -6.25 5.18 -13.56
C GLN A 131 -7.01 4.92 -12.27
N PHE A 132 -6.82 5.74 -11.23
CA PHE A 132 -7.59 5.67 -9.99
C PHE A 132 -9.07 5.97 -10.23
N GLU A 133 -9.39 7.03 -10.98
CA GLU A 133 -10.76 7.38 -11.35
C GLU A 133 -11.41 6.25 -12.18
N HIS A 134 -10.70 5.72 -13.17
CA HIS A 134 -11.20 4.60 -13.99
C HIS A 134 -11.53 3.37 -13.13
N ALA A 135 -10.62 2.97 -12.23
CA ALA A 135 -10.85 1.86 -11.31
C ALA A 135 -12.05 2.11 -10.38
N ALA A 136 -12.29 3.36 -10.01
CA ALA A 136 -13.45 3.74 -9.20
C ALA A 136 -14.77 3.61 -9.97
N VAL A 137 -14.79 3.98 -11.24
CA VAL A 137 -15.97 3.81 -12.12
C VAL A 137 -16.29 2.33 -12.33
N GLU A 138 -15.27 1.49 -12.50
CA GLU A 138 -15.42 0.04 -12.64
C GLU A 138 -15.77 -0.68 -11.32
N GLY A 139 -15.65 0.02 -10.18
CA GLY A 139 -15.88 -0.56 -8.84
C GLY A 139 -14.80 -1.57 -8.41
N ASP A 140 -13.62 -1.53 -9.03
CA ASP A 140 -12.49 -2.42 -8.72
C ASP A 140 -11.69 -1.87 -7.53
N GLY A 141 -12.00 -2.36 -6.33
CA GLY A 141 -11.36 -1.94 -5.09
C GLY A 141 -9.86 -2.21 -5.04
N GLU A 142 -9.40 -3.32 -5.65
CA GLU A 142 -7.97 -3.66 -5.69
C GLU A 142 -7.22 -2.74 -6.66
N ALA A 143 -7.78 -2.48 -7.84
CA ALA A 143 -7.20 -1.52 -8.78
C ALA A 143 -7.22 -0.09 -8.21
N MET A 144 -8.29 0.34 -7.52
CA MET A 144 -8.32 1.61 -6.78
C MET A 144 -7.19 1.70 -5.77
N PHE A 145 -6.98 0.66 -4.97
CA PHE A 145 -5.90 0.63 -4.00
C PHE A 145 -4.52 0.78 -4.65
N LEU A 146 -4.24 0.01 -5.70
CA LEU A 146 -2.97 0.05 -6.43
C LEU A 146 -2.72 1.42 -7.08
N ASN A 147 -3.73 1.99 -7.74
CA ASN A 147 -3.60 3.27 -8.42
C ASN A 147 -3.50 4.46 -7.46
N ASN A 148 -4.20 4.42 -6.32
CA ASN A 148 -3.99 5.37 -5.23
C ASN A 148 -2.54 5.35 -4.72
N HIS A 149 -1.97 4.14 -4.60
CA HIS A 149 -0.57 3.97 -4.23
C HIS A 149 0.38 4.55 -5.27
N ALA A 150 0.14 4.22 -6.55
CA ALA A 150 0.94 4.71 -7.65
C ALA A 150 0.94 6.24 -7.72
N PHE A 151 -0.24 6.87 -7.54
CA PHE A 151 -0.39 8.32 -7.49
C PHE A 151 0.49 8.97 -6.42
N HIS A 152 0.35 8.54 -5.19
CA HIS A 152 1.10 9.14 -4.09
C HIS A 152 2.60 8.83 -4.13
N ARG A 153 2.99 7.66 -4.65
CA ARG A 153 4.39 7.33 -4.90
C ARG A 153 5.00 8.25 -5.96
N ALA A 154 4.28 8.52 -7.04
CA ALA A 154 4.70 9.46 -8.07
C ALA A 154 4.85 10.88 -7.51
N LEU A 155 3.92 11.35 -6.66
CA LEU A 155 4.06 12.61 -5.93
C LEU A 155 5.32 12.64 -5.06
N ALA A 156 5.61 11.58 -4.32
CA ALA A 156 6.80 11.51 -3.49
C ALA A 156 8.10 11.60 -4.33
N VAL A 157 8.14 10.94 -5.48
CA VAL A 157 9.27 11.01 -6.42
C VAL A 157 9.46 12.42 -6.96
N LEU A 158 8.37 13.17 -7.20
CA LEU A 158 8.40 14.54 -7.71
C LEU A 158 9.19 15.49 -6.79
N ALA A 159 9.25 15.23 -5.47
CA ALA A 159 10.04 16.02 -4.54
C ALA A 159 11.55 15.92 -4.79
N GLY A 160 12.02 14.95 -5.60
CA GLY A 160 13.44 14.78 -5.95
C GLY A 160 14.36 14.57 -4.74
N ASN A 161 13.81 14.08 -3.63
CA ASN A 161 14.53 13.78 -2.40
C ASN A 161 14.20 12.33 -2.00
N ARG A 162 15.09 11.41 -2.39
CA ARG A 162 14.89 9.98 -2.17
C ARG A 162 14.64 9.61 -0.69
N PRO A 163 15.45 10.09 0.29
CA PRO A 163 15.17 9.81 1.71
C PRO A 163 13.77 10.25 2.18
N LEU A 164 13.29 11.41 1.73
CA LEU A 164 11.93 11.87 2.05
C LEU A 164 10.87 11.00 1.36
N ALA A 165 11.07 10.66 0.10
CA ALA A 165 10.16 9.78 -0.65
C ALA A 165 10.07 8.39 0.01
N ASP A 166 11.20 7.82 0.39
CA ASP A 166 11.25 6.53 1.09
C ASP A 166 10.52 6.61 2.44
N GLN A 167 10.71 7.70 3.21
CA GLN A 167 10.04 7.92 4.48
C GLN A 167 8.52 8.07 4.33
N VAL A 168 8.05 8.86 3.37
CA VAL A 168 6.61 9.02 3.10
C VAL A 168 5.99 7.69 2.67
N ASN A 169 6.64 6.97 1.77
CA ASN A 169 6.14 5.66 1.33
C ASN A 169 6.06 4.68 2.50
N TRP A 170 7.08 4.65 3.37
CA TRP A 170 7.07 3.82 4.57
C TRP A 170 5.89 4.19 5.51
N LEU A 171 5.68 5.48 5.81
CA LEU A 171 4.55 5.95 6.63
C LEU A 171 3.20 5.57 6.01
N ARG A 172 3.06 5.70 4.69
CA ARG A 172 1.84 5.29 3.97
C ARG A 172 1.60 3.79 4.10
N GLU A 173 2.65 2.98 3.94
CA GLU A 173 2.57 1.54 4.11
C GLU A 173 2.20 1.14 5.54
N GLN A 174 2.62 1.89 6.58
CA GLN A 174 2.13 1.67 7.94
C GLN A 174 0.60 1.81 8.01
N GLY A 175 0.03 2.87 7.43
CA GLY A 175 -1.42 3.11 7.41
C GLY A 175 -2.23 2.04 6.69
N MET A 176 -1.58 1.24 5.87
CA MET A 176 -2.18 0.14 5.13
C MET A 176 -1.96 -1.23 5.77
N ARG A 177 -1.17 -1.30 6.82
CA ARG A 177 -1.06 -2.49 7.65
C ARG A 177 -2.41 -2.68 8.35
N GLY A 178 -3.06 -3.78 8.05
CA GLY A 178 -4.44 -4.02 8.43
C GLY A 178 -5.41 -3.63 7.31
N ALA A 179 -6.70 -3.72 7.58
CA ALA A 179 -7.69 -3.25 6.63
C ALA A 179 -7.41 -1.78 6.35
N GLY A 180 -7.14 -1.50 5.11
CA GLY A 180 -7.06 -0.13 4.63
C GLY A 180 -8.25 0.69 5.11
N PRO A 181 -8.21 2.00 4.92
CA PRO A 181 -9.30 2.89 5.34
C PRO A 181 -10.57 2.55 4.59
N GLY A 182 -11.06 1.35 4.54
CA GLY A 182 -12.18 0.96 3.72
C GLY A 182 -12.69 2.19 2.97
N TRP A 183 -12.58 2.23 1.69
CA TRP A 183 -13.00 3.39 0.89
C TRP A 183 -14.33 3.86 1.46
N PRO A 184 -14.44 5.12 1.88
CA PRO A 184 -15.57 5.54 2.67
C PRO A 184 -16.86 5.20 1.96
N LYS A 185 -17.79 4.65 2.73
CA LYS A 185 -19.16 4.50 2.27
C LYS A 185 -19.60 5.83 1.64
N ALA A 186 -20.34 5.79 0.56
CA ALA A 186 -20.89 6.88 -0.24
C ALA A 186 -20.14 8.25 -0.18
N GLY A 187 -19.55 8.66 -1.30
CA GLY A 187 -18.95 9.98 -1.48
C GLY A 187 -17.45 10.11 -1.17
N GLY A 188 -16.82 9.12 -0.55
CA GLY A 188 -15.42 9.24 -0.19
C GLY A 188 -14.46 8.92 -1.33
N VAL A 189 -14.87 8.07 -2.25
CA VAL A 189 -14.11 7.78 -3.47
C VAL A 189 -14.14 9.00 -4.38
N GLU A 190 -15.31 9.57 -4.61
CA GLU A 190 -15.49 10.77 -5.42
C GLU A 190 -14.76 11.97 -4.81
N ARG A 191 -14.73 12.09 -3.49
CA ARG A 191 -13.90 13.09 -2.79
C ARG A 191 -12.42 12.85 -3.07
N SER A 192 -11.94 11.61 -2.95
CA SER A 192 -10.55 11.27 -3.20
C SER A 192 -10.13 11.58 -4.64
N ILE A 193 -11.01 11.29 -5.61
CA ILE A 193 -10.79 11.65 -7.03
C ILE A 193 -10.63 13.17 -7.16
N ARG A 194 -11.57 13.95 -6.63
CA ARG A 194 -11.49 15.42 -6.70
C ARG A 194 -10.23 15.97 -6.04
N GLU A 195 -9.83 15.42 -4.90
CA GLU A 195 -8.62 15.84 -4.18
C GLU A 195 -7.34 15.49 -4.96
N HIS A 196 -7.28 14.32 -5.62
CA HIS A 196 -6.14 13.97 -6.48
C HIS A 196 -6.01 14.94 -7.66
N TYR A 197 -7.11 15.26 -8.36
CA TYR A 197 -7.08 16.24 -9.45
C TYR A 197 -6.72 17.64 -8.95
N ALA A 198 -7.21 18.06 -7.78
CA ALA A 198 -6.83 19.35 -7.18
C ALA A 198 -5.35 19.43 -6.83
N MET A 199 -4.73 18.31 -6.40
CA MET A 199 -3.26 18.25 -6.20
C MET A 199 -2.51 18.41 -7.53
N VAL A 200 -2.98 17.75 -8.59
CA VAL A 200 -2.40 17.86 -9.94
C VAL A 200 -2.51 19.31 -10.44
N GLU A 201 -3.68 19.92 -10.34
CA GLU A 201 -3.92 21.31 -10.75
C GLU A 201 -3.03 22.29 -9.98
N ALA A 202 -2.93 22.15 -8.66
CA ALA A 202 -2.05 22.98 -7.84
C ALA A 202 -0.58 22.85 -8.26
N LEU A 203 -0.12 21.63 -8.61
CA LEU A 203 1.21 21.41 -9.15
C LEU A 203 1.38 22.07 -10.52
N ASP A 204 0.41 21.98 -11.42
CA ASP A 204 0.48 22.56 -12.76
C ASP A 204 0.51 24.10 -12.71
N THR A 205 -0.29 24.71 -11.84
CA THR A 205 -0.40 26.16 -11.67
C THR A 205 0.67 26.77 -10.77
N GLY A 206 1.38 25.95 -10.00
CA GLY A 206 2.40 26.44 -9.04
C GLY A 206 1.81 26.95 -7.72
N ASP A 207 0.59 26.53 -7.38
CA ASP A 207 -0.09 26.91 -6.14
C ASP A 207 0.35 26.01 -4.97
N ILE A 208 1.41 26.44 -4.27
CA ILE A 208 1.95 25.70 -3.10
C ILE A 208 0.91 25.62 -1.98
N LEU A 209 0.18 26.69 -1.69
CA LEU A 209 -0.79 26.72 -0.60
C LEU A 209 -1.99 25.86 -0.91
N GLY A 210 -2.46 25.88 -2.15
CA GLY A 210 -3.51 24.99 -2.64
C GLY A 210 -3.12 23.51 -2.54
N LEU A 211 -1.87 23.18 -2.91
CA LEU A 211 -1.34 21.82 -2.76
C LEU A 211 -1.32 21.38 -1.28
N GLN A 212 -0.73 22.20 -0.41
CA GLN A 212 -0.64 21.89 1.03
C GLN A 212 -2.03 21.75 1.66
N GLY A 213 -2.93 22.66 1.38
CA GLY A 213 -4.31 22.61 1.88
C GLY A 213 -5.07 21.37 1.40
N THR A 214 -4.84 20.94 0.16
CA THR A 214 -5.48 19.72 -0.38
C THR A 214 -4.87 18.47 0.22
N VAL A 215 -3.54 18.38 0.37
CA VAL A 215 -2.88 17.28 1.07
C VAL A 215 -3.38 17.17 2.51
N GLN A 216 -3.49 18.27 3.23
CA GLN A 216 -4.00 18.27 4.60
C GLN A 216 -5.43 17.73 4.67
N ARG A 217 -6.35 18.25 3.87
CA ARG A 217 -7.74 17.75 3.81
C ARG A 217 -7.80 16.26 3.46
N HIS A 218 -7.01 15.84 2.48
CA HIS A 218 -6.94 14.45 2.05
C HIS A 218 -6.50 13.51 3.18
N LEU A 219 -5.49 13.90 3.94
CA LEU A 219 -4.97 13.11 5.05
C LEU A 219 -5.91 13.06 6.26
N THR A 220 -6.67 14.13 6.50
CA THR A 220 -7.57 14.24 7.67
C THR A 220 -9.02 13.84 7.37
N ALA A 221 -9.37 13.56 6.13
CA ALA A 221 -10.72 13.22 5.67
C ALA A 221 -11.42 12.11 6.48
N TRP A 222 -10.66 11.18 7.04
CA TRP A 222 -11.17 10.08 7.85
C TRP A 222 -11.68 10.55 9.24
N GLN A 223 -11.19 11.69 9.74
CA GLN A 223 -11.56 12.23 11.07
C GLN A 223 -13.00 12.78 11.08
N GLU A 224 -13.48 13.28 9.95
CA GLU A 224 -14.83 13.86 9.83
C GLU A 224 -15.96 12.84 10.06
N ARG A 225 -15.62 11.55 10.16
CA ARG A 225 -16.57 10.44 10.29
C ARG A 225 -16.75 9.90 11.71
N VAL A 226 -16.07 10.49 12.67
CA VAL A 226 -16.12 10.08 14.08
C VAL A 226 -17.19 10.85 14.86
N THR A 227 -17.86 11.82 14.22
CA THR A 227 -18.82 12.72 14.86
C THR A 227 -20.29 12.37 14.58
N ASP A 228 -20.59 11.28 13.88
CA ASP A 228 -21.92 10.69 13.73
C ASP A 228 -21.97 9.32 14.43
#